data_526254a4cde2f764c8cc6469feb18e19
#
_entry.id   526254a4cde2f764c8cc6469feb18e19
#
_cell.length_a   1.000
_cell.length_b   1.000
_cell.length_c   1.000
_cell.angle_alpha   90.00
_cell.angle_beta   90.00
_cell.angle_gamma   90.00
#
_symmetry.space_group_name_H-M   'P 1'
#
loop_
_entity.id
_entity.type
_entity.pdbx_description
1 polymer ?
#
loop_
_entity_poly.entity_id
_entity_poly.type
_entity_poly.pdbx_seq_one_letter_code
_entity_poly.pdbx_strand_id
1 'polypeptide(L)'
;MKQFKKVLVANRGEIAIRVFRALNELGIVTVSIYSKEDRYALFRSKADESYPLNPDKGPIDAYLDIDTIIKIALNAGVDAIHPGYGFLSENPEFVDACEQNGITFIGPSSDIMRAMGDKISSKQIAIAADVPIIPGVDHAMKSYEEAAKIADMVGYPIMLKASNGGGGRGMRIVNDPA
;
A
#
# COMPACT_ATOMS: atom_id res chain seq x y z
N MET A 1 -3.63 -14.29 -21.22
CA MET A 1 -3.26 -13.20 -20.31
C MET A 1 -3.78 -11.88 -20.89
N LYS A 2 -4.37 -11.00 -20.07
CA LYS A 2 -4.78 -9.66 -20.51
C LYS A 2 -3.52 -8.86 -20.81
N GLN A 3 -3.36 -8.37 -22.03
CA GLN A 3 -2.22 -7.55 -22.42
C GLN A 3 -2.59 -6.08 -22.17
N PHE A 4 -1.84 -5.39 -21.32
CA PHE A 4 -2.03 -3.96 -21.08
C PHE A 4 -1.37 -3.16 -22.21
N LYS A 5 -2.01 -2.06 -22.62
CA LYS A 5 -1.51 -1.12 -23.60
C LYS A 5 -1.08 0.21 -22.98
N LYS A 6 -1.76 0.60 -21.89
CA LYS A 6 -1.50 1.87 -21.21
C LYS A 6 -1.67 1.70 -19.70
N VAL A 7 -0.68 2.13 -18.92
CA VAL A 7 -0.66 1.99 -17.46
C VAL A 7 -0.37 3.33 -16.80
N LEU A 8 -1.22 3.69 -15.83
CA LEU A 8 -0.99 4.82 -14.94
C LEU A 8 -0.17 4.38 -13.73
N VAL A 9 0.85 5.15 -13.36
CA VAL A 9 1.62 4.95 -12.13
C VAL A 9 1.13 5.94 -11.06
N ALA A 10 0.40 5.43 -10.07
CA ALA A 10 -0.16 6.23 -8.97
C ALA A 10 0.89 6.45 -7.87
N ASN A 11 2.03 7.03 -8.26
CA ASN A 11 3.15 7.31 -7.36
C ASN A 11 4.04 8.42 -7.94
N ARG A 12 5.14 8.74 -7.26
CA ARG A 12 6.06 9.82 -7.59
C ARG A 12 7.54 9.39 -7.45
N GLY A 13 8.45 10.29 -7.79
CA GLY A 13 9.89 10.13 -7.52
C GLY A 13 10.54 8.96 -8.24
N GLU A 14 11.45 8.30 -7.56
CA GLU A 14 12.27 7.23 -8.13
C GLU A 14 11.46 5.98 -8.48
N ILE A 15 10.46 5.63 -7.66
CA ILE A 15 9.66 4.42 -7.91
C ILE A 15 8.81 4.59 -9.18
N ALA A 16 8.26 5.78 -9.43
CA ALA A 16 7.55 6.04 -10.67
C ALA A 16 8.48 5.83 -11.89
N ILE A 17 9.70 6.35 -11.84
CA ILE A 17 10.70 6.17 -12.92
C ILE A 17 11.02 4.68 -13.12
N ARG A 18 11.18 3.90 -12.07
CA ARG A 18 11.47 2.47 -12.17
C ARG A 18 10.34 1.70 -12.84
N VAL A 19 9.09 2.02 -12.46
CA VAL A 19 7.91 1.40 -13.08
C VAL A 19 7.79 1.81 -14.55
N PHE A 20 7.99 3.09 -14.89
CA PHE A 20 7.98 3.53 -16.29
C PHE A 20 9.02 2.79 -17.14
N ARG A 21 10.24 2.56 -16.63
CA ARG A 21 11.25 1.77 -17.34
C ARG A 21 10.76 0.37 -17.67
N ALA A 22 10.22 -0.33 -16.70
CA ALA A 22 9.70 -1.69 -16.90
C ALA A 22 8.54 -1.71 -17.91
N LEU A 23 7.64 -0.73 -17.85
CA LEU A 23 6.52 -0.60 -18.78
C LEU A 23 7.01 -0.30 -20.21
N ASN A 24 8.00 0.59 -20.37
CA ASN A 24 8.60 0.91 -21.66
C ASN A 24 9.31 -0.30 -22.28
N GLU A 25 10.03 -1.10 -21.49
CA GLU A 25 10.65 -2.36 -21.95
C GLU A 25 9.60 -3.36 -22.45
N LEU A 26 8.37 -3.30 -21.92
CA LEU A 26 7.24 -4.11 -22.37
C LEU A 26 6.43 -3.48 -23.51
N GLY A 27 6.82 -2.29 -24.00
CA GLY A 27 6.11 -1.56 -25.05
C GLY A 27 4.76 -1.00 -24.60
N ILE A 28 4.60 -0.71 -23.31
CA ILE A 28 3.35 -0.20 -22.70
C ILE A 28 3.45 1.30 -22.50
N VAL A 29 2.44 2.05 -22.96
CA VAL A 29 2.35 3.51 -22.79
C VAL A 29 2.22 3.85 -21.30
N THR A 30 3.01 4.81 -20.86
CA THR A 30 3.13 5.21 -19.47
C THR A 30 2.40 6.51 -19.17
N VAL A 31 1.63 6.53 -18.06
CA VAL A 31 0.90 7.71 -17.60
C VAL A 31 1.39 8.07 -16.20
N SER A 32 1.85 9.32 -16.05
CA SER A 32 2.26 9.93 -14.78
C SER A 32 1.14 10.82 -14.24
N ILE A 33 1.05 10.90 -12.91
CA ILE A 33 0.28 11.91 -12.20
C ILE A 33 1.22 12.70 -11.29
N TYR A 34 0.92 13.99 -11.05
CA TYR A 34 1.80 14.83 -10.25
C TYR A 34 1.03 15.91 -9.46
N SER A 35 1.47 16.16 -8.22
CA SER A 35 0.98 17.30 -7.43
C SER A 35 1.53 18.62 -7.96
N LYS A 36 0.97 19.74 -7.52
CA LYS A 36 1.43 21.09 -7.87
C LYS A 36 2.93 21.29 -7.56
N GLU A 37 3.41 20.72 -6.46
CA GLU A 37 4.81 20.80 -6.02
C GLU A 37 5.74 20.00 -6.93
N ASP A 38 5.24 18.89 -7.48
CA ASP A 38 6.00 18.01 -8.37
C ASP A 38 5.96 18.43 -9.86
N ARG A 39 5.37 19.58 -10.20
CA ARG A 39 5.22 20.02 -11.61
C ARG A 39 6.53 20.08 -12.39
N TYR A 40 7.68 20.21 -11.73
CA TYR A 40 9.01 20.22 -12.33
C TYR A 40 9.84 18.98 -11.98
N ALA A 41 9.26 17.99 -11.31
CA ALA A 41 9.97 16.78 -10.91
C ALA A 41 10.31 15.91 -12.12
N LEU A 42 11.50 15.29 -12.07
CA LEU A 42 12.07 14.51 -13.19
C LEU A 42 11.16 13.36 -13.62
N PHE A 43 10.51 12.65 -12.70
CA PHE A 43 9.70 11.49 -13.04
C PHE A 43 8.58 11.82 -14.02
N ARG A 44 8.01 13.01 -13.92
CA ARG A 44 6.96 13.50 -14.81
C ARG A 44 7.37 13.47 -16.29
N SER A 45 8.62 13.85 -16.59
CA SER A 45 9.15 13.88 -17.96
C SER A 45 9.64 12.51 -18.47
N LYS A 46 9.52 11.46 -17.63
CA LYS A 46 9.90 10.08 -17.99
C LYS A 46 8.72 9.22 -18.40
N ALA A 47 7.50 9.73 -18.26
CA ALA A 47 6.29 9.11 -18.78
C ALA A 47 5.91 9.68 -20.14
N ASP A 48 5.18 8.92 -20.94
CA ASP A 48 4.67 9.35 -22.26
C ASP A 48 3.58 10.42 -22.09
N GLU A 49 2.73 10.28 -21.06
CA GLU A 49 1.68 11.24 -20.71
C GLU A 49 1.80 11.64 -19.22
N SER A 50 1.39 12.88 -18.90
CA SER A 50 1.52 13.41 -17.54
C SER A 50 0.36 14.36 -17.21
N TYR A 51 -0.37 14.05 -16.11
CA TYR A 51 -1.57 14.76 -15.71
C TYR A 51 -1.45 15.37 -14.31
N PRO A 52 -1.90 16.63 -14.11
CA PRO A 52 -1.91 17.25 -12.80
C PRO A 52 -3.01 16.64 -11.92
N LEU A 53 -2.68 16.41 -10.67
CA LEU A 53 -3.63 16.12 -9.59
C LEU A 53 -4.35 17.39 -9.15
N ASN A 54 -5.32 17.25 -8.23
CA ASN A 54 -6.06 18.37 -7.68
C ASN A 54 -5.11 19.41 -7.02
N PRO A 55 -5.01 20.64 -7.57
CA PRO A 55 -4.08 21.67 -7.09
C PRO A 55 -4.46 22.27 -5.73
N ASP A 56 -5.70 22.07 -5.27
CA ASP A 56 -6.19 22.57 -3.99
C ASP A 56 -5.87 21.66 -2.82
N LYS A 57 -5.35 20.45 -3.10
CA LYS A 57 -4.88 19.49 -2.09
C LYS A 57 -3.39 19.68 -1.81
N GLY A 58 -2.99 19.36 -0.58
CA GLY A 58 -1.58 19.33 -0.17
C GLY A 58 -0.74 18.31 -0.97
N PRO A 59 0.59 18.39 -0.88
CA PRO A 59 1.51 17.60 -1.70
C PRO A 59 1.39 16.08 -1.50
N ILE A 60 0.91 15.64 -0.33
CA ILE A 60 0.65 14.23 -0.02
C ILE A 60 -0.80 13.89 -0.32
N ASP A 61 -1.74 14.74 0.13
CA ASP A 61 -3.19 14.48 0.00
C ASP A 61 -3.64 14.39 -1.45
N ALA A 62 -2.94 15.07 -2.37
CA ALA A 62 -3.18 14.97 -3.80
C ALA A 62 -2.98 13.53 -4.33
N TYR A 63 -1.94 12.83 -3.83
CA TYR A 63 -1.68 11.42 -4.19
C TYR A 63 -2.57 10.41 -3.46
N LEU A 64 -3.35 10.85 -2.47
CA LEU A 64 -4.34 10.05 -1.75
C LEU A 64 -5.77 10.30 -2.24
N ASP A 65 -5.96 11.17 -3.24
CA ASP A 65 -7.25 11.52 -3.82
C ASP A 65 -7.70 10.49 -4.85
N ILE A 66 -8.35 9.43 -4.37
CA ILE A 66 -8.83 8.31 -5.19
C ILE A 66 -9.68 8.81 -6.35
N ASP A 67 -10.66 9.68 -6.08
CA ASP A 67 -11.62 10.15 -7.09
C ASP A 67 -10.92 10.88 -8.24
N THR A 68 -9.96 11.75 -7.91
CA THR A 68 -9.17 12.48 -8.93
C THR A 68 -8.31 11.52 -9.74
N ILE A 69 -7.66 10.54 -9.09
CA ILE A 69 -6.81 9.55 -9.78
C ILE A 69 -7.64 8.69 -10.74
N ILE A 70 -8.79 8.17 -10.29
CA ILE A 70 -9.70 7.37 -11.13
C ILE A 70 -10.21 8.19 -12.32
N LYS A 71 -10.62 9.44 -12.08
CA LYS A 71 -11.06 10.35 -13.16
C LYS A 71 -9.98 10.57 -14.22
N ILE A 72 -8.72 10.77 -13.79
CA ILE A 72 -7.58 10.91 -14.71
C ILE A 72 -7.37 9.60 -15.47
N ALA A 73 -7.41 8.46 -14.80
CA ALA A 73 -7.22 7.16 -15.40
C ALA A 73 -8.25 6.86 -16.49
N LEU A 74 -9.52 7.16 -16.23
CA LEU A 74 -10.60 7.02 -17.20
C LEU A 74 -10.42 7.95 -18.41
N ASN A 75 -10.11 9.22 -18.16
CA ASN A 75 -9.91 10.21 -19.22
C ASN A 75 -8.69 9.89 -20.10
N ALA A 76 -7.62 9.35 -19.51
CA ALA A 76 -6.44 8.91 -20.22
C ALA A 76 -6.63 7.55 -20.91
N GLY A 77 -7.69 6.84 -20.63
CA GLY A 77 -7.99 5.51 -21.22
C GLY A 77 -6.97 4.46 -20.82
N VAL A 78 -6.59 4.39 -19.53
CA VAL A 78 -5.63 3.39 -19.06
C VAL A 78 -6.30 2.03 -18.82
N ASP A 79 -5.55 0.96 -19.06
CA ASP A 79 -6.02 -0.42 -18.81
C ASP A 79 -5.78 -0.86 -17.36
N ALA A 80 -4.73 -0.28 -16.74
CA ALA A 80 -4.32 -0.66 -15.40
C ALA A 80 -3.64 0.49 -14.65
N ILE A 81 -3.61 0.37 -13.32
CA ILE A 81 -2.89 1.28 -12.42
C ILE A 81 -1.86 0.49 -11.62
N HIS A 82 -0.60 0.98 -11.61
CA HIS A 82 0.46 0.51 -10.73
C HIS A 82 0.62 1.49 -9.56
N PRO A 83 0.39 1.08 -8.31
CA PRO A 83 0.44 1.99 -7.16
C PRO A 83 1.85 2.33 -6.67
N GLY A 84 2.89 1.59 -7.10
CA GLY A 84 4.21 1.65 -6.48
C GLY A 84 4.20 1.09 -5.06
N TYR A 85 4.82 1.82 -4.13
CA TYR A 85 4.78 1.55 -2.69
C TYR A 85 4.39 2.82 -1.91
N GLY A 86 3.87 2.68 -0.69
CA GLY A 86 3.29 3.80 0.07
C GLY A 86 2.02 4.34 -0.58
N PHE A 87 1.59 5.53 -0.22
CA PHE A 87 0.35 6.17 -0.69
C PHE A 87 -0.85 5.18 -0.68
N LEU A 88 -1.37 4.85 -1.85
CA LEU A 88 -2.55 4.00 -2.01
C LEU A 88 -2.21 2.52 -2.30
N SER A 89 -0.93 2.12 -2.20
CA SER A 89 -0.51 0.74 -2.53
C SER A 89 -1.12 -0.34 -1.63
N GLU A 90 -1.51 0.03 -0.41
CA GLU A 90 -2.14 -0.86 0.58
C GLU A 90 -3.56 -0.40 0.94
N ASN A 91 -4.20 0.37 0.06
CA ASN A 91 -5.53 0.91 0.29
C ASN A 91 -6.59 0.09 -0.46
N PRO A 92 -7.44 -0.69 0.24
CA PRO A 92 -8.44 -1.54 -0.39
C PRO A 92 -9.55 -0.76 -1.09
N GLU A 93 -9.89 0.46 -0.62
CA GLU A 93 -10.89 1.33 -1.27
C GLU A 93 -10.42 1.77 -2.66
N PHE A 94 -9.10 1.97 -2.84
CA PHE A 94 -8.53 2.29 -4.15
C PHE A 94 -8.61 1.10 -5.11
N VAL A 95 -8.40 -0.13 -4.62
CA VAL A 95 -8.58 -1.34 -5.44
C VAL A 95 -10.03 -1.47 -5.87
N ASP A 96 -10.98 -1.33 -4.93
CA ASP A 96 -12.42 -1.37 -5.24
C ASP A 96 -12.80 -0.31 -6.28
N ALA A 97 -12.28 0.92 -6.14
CA ALA A 97 -12.53 2.00 -7.10
C ALA A 97 -11.98 1.69 -8.50
N CYS A 98 -10.80 1.06 -8.59
CA CYS A 98 -10.25 0.59 -9.86
C CYS A 98 -11.17 -0.45 -10.50
N GLU A 99 -11.55 -1.48 -9.76
CA GLU A 99 -12.38 -2.60 -10.24
C GLU A 99 -13.77 -2.12 -10.69
N GLN A 100 -14.43 -1.26 -9.91
CA GLN A 100 -15.74 -0.67 -10.25
C GLN A 100 -15.71 0.13 -11.57
N ASN A 101 -14.55 0.67 -11.93
CA ASN A 101 -14.35 1.42 -13.16
C ASN A 101 -13.70 0.62 -14.30
N GLY A 102 -13.58 -0.71 -14.15
CA GLY A 102 -13.02 -1.60 -15.17
C GLY A 102 -11.50 -1.46 -15.37
N ILE A 103 -10.81 -0.81 -14.43
CA ILE A 103 -9.36 -0.60 -14.43
C ILE A 103 -8.72 -1.72 -13.61
N THR A 104 -7.68 -2.37 -14.14
CA THR A 104 -6.97 -3.41 -13.40
C THR A 104 -6.00 -2.76 -12.40
N PHE A 105 -6.17 -3.04 -11.11
CA PHE A 105 -5.16 -2.70 -10.10
C PHE A 105 -4.01 -3.72 -10.18
N ILE A 106 -2.77 -3.25 -10.30
CA ILE A 106 -1.58 -4.12 -10.32
C ILE A 106 -1.14 -4.35 -8.88
N GLY A 107 -1.68 -5.38 -8.27
CA GLY A 107 -1.48 -5.75 -6.87
C GLY A 107 -2.46 -6.81 -6.41
N PRO A 108 -2.55 -7.07 -5.09
CA PRO A 108 -3.54 -7.99 -4.52
C PRO A 108 -4.97 -7.41 -4.62
N SER A 109 -5.98 -8.28 -4.48
CA SER A 109 -7.38 -7.84 -4.38
C SER A 109 -7.65 -7.08 -3.07
N SER A 110 -8.72 -6.31 -3.05
CA SER A 110 -9.14 -5.56 -1.86
C SER A 110 -9.41 -6.46 -0.65
N ASP A 111 -9.99 -7.65 -0.87
CA ASP A 111 -10.24 -8.63 0.19
C ASP A 111 -8.94 -9.14 0.83
N ILE A 112 -7.93 -9.43 0.01
CA ILE A 112 -6.60 -9.83 0.49
C ILE A 112 -5.93 -8.67 1.25
N MET A 113 -6.03 -7.44 0.74
CA MET A 113 -5.50 -6.27 1.45
C MET A 113 -6.16 -6.08 2.82
N ARG A 114 -7.49 -6.20 2.91
CA ARG A 114 -8.21 -6.13 4.20
C ARG A 114 -7.79 -7.23 5.15
N ALA A 115 -7.72 -8.46 4.66
CA ALA A 115 -7.35 -9.63 5.47
C ALA A 115 -5.91 -9.56 5.98
N MET A 116 -4.97 -9.05 5.16
CA MET A 116 -3.54 -8.95 5.52
C MET A 116 -3.18 -7.63 6.21
N GLY A 117 -4.03 -6.62 6.14
CA GLY A 117 -3.82 -5.32 6.80
C GLY A 117 -3.97 -5.37 8.32
N ASP A 118 -4.77 -6.30 8.84
CA ASP A 118 -4.89 -6.56 10.28
C ASP A 118 -3.88 -7.61 10.74
N LYS A 119 -3.07 -7.28 11.76
CA LYS A 119 -2.01 -8.15 12.27
C LYS A 119 -2.51 -9.46 12.86
N ILE A 120 -3.71 -9.45 13.44
CA ILE A 120 -4.32 -10.63 14.05
C ILE A 120 -4.83 -11.55 12.95
N SER A 121 -5.60 -11.01 12.02
CA SER A 121 -6.15 -11.73 10.88
C SER A 121 -5.04 -12.32 10.00
N SER A 122 -3.99 -11.54 9.70
CA SER A 122 -2.85 -12.02 8.91
C SER A 122 -2.11 -13.18 9.59
N LYS A 123 -1.96 -13.15 10.92
CA LYS A 123 -1.37 -14.23 11.69
C LYS A 123 -2.24 -15.50 11.66
N GLN A 124 -3.54 -15.36 11.82
CA GLN A 124 -4.49 -16.48 11.73
C GLN A 124 -4.47 -17.14 10.34
N ILE A 125 -4.43 -16.33 9.29
CA ILE A 125 -4.31 -16.81 7.90
C ILE A 125 -2.99 -17.58 7.73
N ALA A 126 -1.88 -17.05 8.25
CA ALA A 126 -0.58 -17.72 8.16
C ALA A 126 -0.59 -19.07 8.90
N ILE A 127 -1.19 -19.14 10.10
CA ILE A 127 -1.37 -20.40 10.85
C ILE A 127 -2.22 -21.40 10.05
N ALA A 128 -3.35 -20.96 9.50
CA ALA A 128 -4.25 -21.81 8.72
C ALA A 128 -3.60 -22.33 7.43
N ALA A 129 -2.61 -21.60 6.89
CA ALA A 129 -1.83 -21.98 5.71
C ALA A 129 -0.54 -22.76 6.05
N ASP A 130 -0.34 -23.15 7.31
CA ASP A 130 0.85 -23.85 7.82
C ASP A 130 2.18 -23.11 7.54
N VAL A 131 2.11 -21.76 7.53
CA VAL A 131 3.29 -20.89 7.38
C VAL A 131 3.94 -20.69 8.74
N PRO A 132 5.27 -20.90 8.88
CA PRO A 132 5.97 -20.64 10.15
C PRO A 132 5.78 -19.20 10.62
N ILE A 133 5.39 -19.02 11.86
CA ILE A 133 5.19 -17.72 12.49
C ILE A 133 6.10 -17.55 13.71
N ILE A 134 6.39 -16.29 14.05
CA ILE A 134 7.06 -15.97 15.31
C ILE A 134 6.05 -16.19 16.46
N PRO A 135 6.43 -16.91 17.53
CA PRO A 135 5.58 -17.10 18.71
C PRO A 135 5.05 -15.76 19.26
N GLY A 136 3.82 -15.76 19.71
CA GLY A 136 3.15 -14.58 20.25
C GLY A 136 1.64 -14.77 20.28
N VAL A 137 0.90 -13.77 20.73
CA VAL A 137 -0.57 -13.81 20.79
C VAL A 137 -1.23 -13.59 19.43
N ASP A 138 -2.43 -14.12 19.31
CA ASP A 138 -3.32 -14.06 18.16
C ASP A 138 -4.55 -13.15 18.39
N HIS A 139 -4.55 -12.40 19.48
CA HIS A 139 -5.61 -11.47 19.87
C HIS A 139 -5.05 -10.21 20.52
N ALA A 140 -5.85 -9.15 20.55
CA ALA A 140 -5.50 -7.93 21.28
C ALA A 140 -5.64 -8.13 22.78
N MET A 141 -4.59 -7.87 23.55
CA MET A 141 -4.59 -7.95 25.01
C MET A 141 -5.49 -6.86 25.60
N LYS A 142 -6.30 -7.22 26.60
CA LYS A 142 -7.29 -6.32 27.21
C LYS A 142 -6.82 -5.70 28.53
N SER A 143 -5.79 -6.27 29.17
CA SER A 143 -5.26 -5.77 30.44
C SER A 143 -3.75 -5.98 30.56
N TYR A 144 -3.14 -5.29 31.53
CA TYR A 144 -1.74 -5.45 31.89
C TYR A 144 -1.46 -6.88 32.43
N GLU A 145 -2.36 -7.40 33.23
CA GLU A 145 -2.21 -8.74 33.87
C GLU A 145 -2.21 -9.85 32.82
N GLU A 146 -3.02 -9.69 31.77
CA GLU A 146 -3.03 -10.61 30.64
C GLU A 146 -1.70 -10.51 29.86
N ALA A 147 -1.23 -9.29 29.60
CA ALA A 147 0.03 -9.04 28.93
C ALA A 147 1.23 -9.64 29.69
N ALA A 148 1.27 -9.47 31.02
CA ALA A 148 2.32 -10.01 31.86
C ALA A 148 2.35 -11.54 31.85
N LYS A 149 1.19 -12.21 31.99
CA LYS A 149 1.10 -13.67 31.89
C LYS A 149 1.59 -14.23 30.56
N ILE A 150 1.22 -13.56 29.48
CA ILE A 150 1.65 -13.96 28.13
C ILE A 150 3.15 -13.74 27.95
N ALA A 151 3.69 -12.63 28.47
CA ALA A 151 5.10 -12.34 28.44
C ALA A 151 5.92 -13.40 29.16
N ASP A 152 5.45 -13.87 30.31
CA ASP A 152 6.09 -14.96 31.06
C ASP A 152 6.05 -16.30 30.31
N MET A 153 4.98 -16.58 29.56
CA MET A 153 4.89 -17.80 28.74
C MET A 153 5.76 -17.75 27.50
N VAL A 154 5.88 -16.60 26.85
CA VAL A 154 6.68 -16.41 25.62
C VAL A 154 8.18 -16.32 25.94
N GLY A 155 8.52 -15.77 27.10
CA GLY A 155 9.88 -15.49 27.55
C GLY A 155 10.41 -14.13 27.05
N TYR A 156 11.20 -13.47 27.92
CA TYR A 156 11.81 -12.19 27.60
C TYR A 156 13.13 -12.37 26.80
N PRO A 157 13.50 -11.40 25.92
CA PRO A 157 12.80 -10.15 25.64
C PRO A 157 11.58 -10.32 24.74
N ILE A 158 10.53 -9.54 24.99
CA ILE A 158 9.34 -9.46 24.14
C ILE A 158 9.23 -8.13 23.41
N MET A 159 8.45 -8.12 22.34
CA MET A 159 8.11 -6.89 21.62
C MET A 159 6.60 -6.64 21.69
N LEU A 160 6.22 -5.55 22.35
CA LEU A 160 4.84 -5.04 22.32
C LEU A 160 4.61 -4.27 21.04
N LYS A 161 3.48 -4.50 20.38
CA LYS A 161 3.08 -3.81 19.14
C LYS A 161 1.65 -3.29 19.26
N ALA A 162 1.42 -2.04 18.84
CA ALA A 162 0.06 -1.53 18.71
C ALA A 162 -0.70 -2.29 17.60
N SER A 163 -1.98 -2.59 17.80
CA SER A 163 -2.81 -3.31 16.83
C SER A 163 -2.87 -2.59 15.49
N ASN A 164 -3.04 -1.27 15.50
CA ASN A 164 -3.16 -0.41 14.32
C ASN A 164 -1.84 0.31 13.96
N GLY A 165 -0.69 -0.13 14.46
CA GLY A 165 0.62 0.45 14.18
C GLY A 165 1.30 -0.19 12.97
N GLY A 166 1.89 0.60 12.08
CA GLY A 166 2.70 0.15 10.93
C GLY A 166 4.07 0.82 10.91
N GLY A 167 5.02 0.25 10.14
CA GLY A 167 6.34 0.85 9.91
C GLY A 167 7.17 1.11 11.18
N GLY A 168 7.01 0.29 12.23
CA GLY A 168 7.76 0.45 13.50
C GLY A 168 7.13 1.42 14.50
N ARG A 169 6.05 2.10 14.16
CA ARG A 169 5.34 2.97 15.10
C ARG A 169 4.52 2.15 16.10
N GLY A 170 4.59 2.54 17.39
CA GLY A 170 3.89 1.83 18.48
C GLY A 170 4.52 0.50 18.85
N MET A 171 5.82 0.30 18.61
CA MET A 171 6.58 -0.87 19.08
C MET A 171 7.42 -0.51 20.30
N ARG A 172 7.48 -1.42 21.28
CA ARG A 172 8.37 -1.33 22.44
C ARG A 172 8.97 -2.68 22.77
N ILE A 173 10.25 -2.70 23.03
CA ILE A 173 10.95 -3.87 23.56
C ILE A 173 10.85 -3.85 25.06
N VAL A 174 10.50 -4.98 25.67
CA VAL A 174 10.46 -5.21 27.12
C VAL A 174 11.43 -6.33 27.42
N ASN A 175 12.45 -6.05 28.20
CA ASN A 175 13.56 -6.98 28.47
C ASN A 175 13.32 -7.85 29.70
N ASP A 176 12.50 -7.40 30.61
CA ASP A 176 12.21 -8.03 31.91
C ASP A 176 10.81 -7.65 32.41
N PRO A 177 10.28 -8.34 33.44
CA PRO A 177 8.92 -8.12 33.95
C PRO A 177 8.76 -6.93 34.89
N ALA A 178 9.74 -6.02 35.02
CA ALA A 178 9.74 -4.90 36.01
C ALA A 178 8.66 -3.85 35.79
#